data_751bbeaca4f14e065cc2c6fccdf490b3
#
_entry.id   751bbeaca4f14e065cc2c6fccdf490b3
#
_cell.length_a   1.000
_cell.length_b   1.000
_cell.length_c   1.000
_cell.angle_alpha   90.00
_cell.angle_beta   90.00
_cell.angle_gamma   90.00
#
_symmetry.space_group_name_H-M   'P 1'
#
loop_
_entity.id
_entity.type
_entity.pdbx_description
1 polymer ?
#
loop_
_entity_poly.entity_id
_entity_poly.type
_entity_poly.pdbx_seq_one_letter_code
_entity_poly.pdbx_strand_id
1 'polypeptide(L)'
;MIIYKKGNYSEPLRTKKLMCHACMQTADFLVLDGYVKQDIGEMRMKRVLVLSDSHGNVGNMIRAVKREAPDMILHLGDCVVDADALRREFPHITMVNVPGNCDFSRGDTERLIDIDGYKVLMCHGHTYGVKMSYMHLELHAKEIGADLALFGHTHKLFYDKHNGLAMMNPGSIGAPLWGCMPSYGIITFDKEHDVMKLDVDYIEY
;
A
#
# COMPACT_ATOMS: atom_id res chain seq x y z
N MET A 1 -10.51 -5.68 -0.46
CA MET A 1 -9.75 -5.37 -1.71
C MET A 1 -10.49 -4.33 -2.53
N ILE A 2 -9.85 -3.21 -2.86
CA ILE A 2 -10.35 -2.19 -3.82
C ILE A 2 -9.44 -2.22 -5.04
N ILE A 3 -10.02 -2.20 -6.24
CA ILE A 3 -9.31 -2.16 -7.52
C ILE A 3 -9.46 -0.76 -8.11
N TYR A 4 -8.34 -0.14 -8.44
CA TYR A 4 -8.26 1.17 -9.08
C TYR A 4 -7.66 1.04 -10.49
N LYS A 5 -8.31 1.65 -11.50
CA LYS A 5 -7.77 1.77 -12.86
C LYS A 5 -7.66 3.25 -13.22
N LYS A 6 -6.49 3.68 -13.72
CA LYS A 6 -6.23 5.06 -14.10
C LYS A 6 -6.98 5.37 -15.39
N GLY A 7 -7.67 6.49 -15.47
CA GLY A 7 -8.19 7.04 -16.72
C GLY A 7 -9.62 6.68 -17.15
N ASN A 8 -10.38 5.84 -16.44
CA ASN A 8 -11.80 5.63 -16.74
C ASN A 8 -12.69 5.75 -15.51
N TYR A 9 -13.57 6.75 -15.50
CA TYR A 9 -14.68 6.86 -14.56
C TYR A 9 -15.75 5.82 -14.93
N SER A 10 -15.53 4.56 -14.62
CA SER A 10 -16.53 3.51 -14.71
C SER A 10 -16.71 2.88 -13.34
N GLU A 11 -17.97 2.62 -12.99
CA GLU A 11 -18.46 2.12 -11.71
C GLU A 11 -17.64 0.98 -11.09
N PRO A 12 -17.64 0.85 -9.75
CA PRO A 12 -16.95 -0.26 -9.09
C PRO A 12 -17.52 -1.58 -9.60
N LEU A 13 -16.67 -2.40 -10.19
CA LEU A 13 -17.01 -3.79 -10.50
C LEU A 13 -17.36 -4.49 -9.19
N ARG A 14 -18.66 -4.62 -8.92
CA ARG A 14 -19.16 -5.55 -7.92
C ARG A 14 -18.75 -6.95 -8.36
N THR A 15 -17.69 -7.47 -7.78
CA THR A 15 -17.32 -8.87 -7.97
C THR A 15 -18.42 -9.75 -7.37
N LYS A 16 -19.37 -10.17 -8.21
CA LYS A 16 -20.17 -11.35 -7.92
C LYS A 16 -19.18 -12.51 -7.84
N LYS A 17 -19.14 -13.16 -6.69
CA LYS A 17 -18.46 -14.43 -6.44
C LYS A 17 -19.11 -15.48 -7.33
N LEU A 18 -18.61 -15.63 -8.57
CA LEU A 18 -18.92 -16.79 -9.42
C LEU A 18 -17.87 -17.86 -9.09
N MET A 19 -18.24 -18.76 -8.20
CA MET A 19 -17.61 -20.06 -8.11
C MET A 19 -18.00 -20.84 -9.38
N CYS A 20 -17.09 -20.95 -10.35
CA CYS A 20 -17.23 -21.94 -11.41
C CYS A 20 -16.15 -23.01 -11.20
N HIS A 21 -16.62 -24.21 -10.86
CA HIS A 21 -15.83 -25.42 -10.63
C HIS A 21 -15.50 -26.14 -11.94
N ALA A 22 -15.29 -25.44 -13.04
CA ALA A 22 -15.04 -26.07 -14.34
C ALA A 22 -14.12 -25.22 -15.21
N CYS A 23 -12.82 -25.13 -14.85
CA CYS A 23 -11.77 -24.77 -15.82
C CYS A 23 -10.41 -25.28 -15.31
N MET A 24 -10.35 -26.57 -14.98
CA MET A 24 -9.12 -27.35 -14.95
C MET A 24 -9.23 -28.34 -16.10
N GLN A 25 -8.79 -27.96 -17.29
CA GLN A 25 -8.27 -28.86 -18.31
C GLN A 25 -8.15 -28.10 -19.65
N THR A 26 -7.01 -28.35 -20.27
CA THR A 26 -6.57 -28.01 -21.64
C THR A 26 -5.76 -26.73 -21.77
N ALA A 27 -4.50 -26.80 -21.41
CA ALA A 27 -3.45 -26.05 -22.06
C ALA A 27 -2.96 -26.90 -23.26
N ASP A 28 -3.51 -26.66 -24.46
CA ASP A 28 -2.95 -27.22 -25.69
C ASP A 28 -1.68 -26.44 -26.03
N PHE A 29 -0.54 -27.12 -25.90
CA PHE A 29 0.75 -26.67 -26.39
C PHE A 29 0.77 -26.76 -27.91
N LEU A 30 0.61 -25.64 -28.60
CA LEU A 30 1.03 -25.53 -29.99
C LEU A 30 2.53 -25.19 -30.02
N VAL A 31 3.36 -26.18 -30.25
CA VAL A 31 4.76 -26.02 -30.61
C VAL A 31 4.80 -25.47 -32.04
N LEU A 32 5.11 -24.21 -32.22
CA LEU A 32 5.54 -23.65 -33.48
C LEU A 32 7.06 -23.46 -33.40
N ASP A 33 7.75 -24.30 -34.19
CA ASP A 33 9.18 -24.21 -34.40
C ASP A 33 9.59 -22.82 -34.92
N GLY A 34 10.62 -22.22 -34.29
CA GLY A 34 11.47 -21.25 -34.96
C GLY A 34 11.37 -19.79 -34.53
N TYR A 35 10.83 -19.45 -33.37
CA TYR A 35 10.98 -18.08 -32.84
C TYR A 35 11.91 -18.02 -31.63
N VAL A 36 12.95 -17.19 -31.80
CA VAL A 36 13.86 -16.75 -30.73
C VAL A 36 13.03 -16.37 -29.51
N LYS A 37 13.26 -17.04 -28.37
CA LYS A 37 12.81 -16.54 -27.08
C LYS A 37 13.40 -15.15 -26.89
N GLN A 38 12.63 -14.09 -27.24
CA GLN A 38 12.86 -12.80 -26.61
C GLN A 38 12.61 -13.03 -25.12
N ASP A 39 13.60 -12.69 -24.33
CA ASP A 39 13.50 -12.61 -22.88
C ASP A 39 12.36 -11.63 -22.55
N ILE A 40 11.13 -12.15 -22.49
CA ILE A 40 9.99 -11.43 -21.91
C ILE A 40 10.29 -11.49 -20.43
N GLY A 41 11.05 -10.47 -19.95
CA GLY A 41 11.27 -10.30 -18.53
C GLY A 41 9.92 -10.50 -17.84
N GLU A 42 9.85 -11.41 -16.89
CA GLU A 42 8.66 -11.63 -16.08
C GLU A 42 8.12 -10.27 -15.63
N MET A 43 7.01 -9.83 -16.23
CA MET A 43 6.35 -8.59 -15.83
C MET A 43 5.74 -8.81 -14.45
N ARG A 44 6.57 -8.59 -13.44
CA ARG A 44 6.26 -8.80 -12.05
C ARG A 44 5.43 -7.62 -11.55
N MET A 45 4.22 -7.90 -11.07
CA MET A 45 3.42 -6.92 -10.33
C MET A 45 4.19 -6.45 -9.11
N LYS A 46 4.33 -5.14 -8.95
CA LYS A 46 5.05 -4.56 -7.81
C LYS A 46 4.19 -4.60 -6.56
N ARG A 47 4.69 -5.26 -5.52
CA ARG A 47 4.02 -5.41 -4.23
C ARG A 47 4.62 -4.45 -3.21
N VAL A 48 3.80 -3.56 -2.68
CA VAL A 48 4.20 -2.52 -1.72
C VAL A 48 3.51 -2.78 -0.39
N LEU A 49 4.31 -2.88 0.68
CA LEU A 49 3.83 -3.01 2.05
C LEU A 49 3.72 -1.63 2.69
N VAL A 50 2.56 -1.31 3.27
CA VAL A 50 2.29 -0.03 3.93
C VAL A 50 2.13 -0.24 5.43
N LEU A 51 3.01 0.36 6.20
CA LEU A 51 3.06 0.29 7.66
C LEU A 51 2.83 1.66 8.28
N SER A 52 2.22 1.72 9.44
CA SER A 52 2.03 2.95 10.22
C SER A 52 1.96 2.66 11.71
N ASP A 53 2.28 3.66 12.53
CA ASP A 53 2.00 3.66 13.96
C ASP A 53 2.58 2.41 14.66
N SER A 54 3.90 2.18 14.47
CA SER A 54 4.61 1.00 14.96
C SER A 54 4.89 1.02 16.47
N HIS A 55 5.09 2.21 17.07
CA HIS A 55 5.22 2.43 18.51
C HIS A 55 6.10 1.40 19.24
N GLY A 56 7.27 1.09 18.67
CA GLY A 56 8.24 0.14 19.23
C GLY A 56 8.03 -1.32 18.86
N ASN A 57 6.97 -1.66 18.11
CA ASN A 57 6.70 -3.06 17.76
C ASN A 57 7.34 -3.47 16.43
N VAL A 58 8.66 -3.46 16.36
CA VAL A 58 9.44 -3.90 15.18
C VAL A 58 9.15 -5.38 14.85
N GLY A 59 8.83 -6.20 15.87
CA GLY A 59 8.54 -7.63 15.67
C GLY A 59 7.35 -7.87 14.74
N ASN A 60 6.28 -7.09 14.86
CA ASN A 60 5.13 -7.18 13.96
C ASN A 60 5.48 -6.72 12.53
N MET A 61 6.29 -5.65 12.40
CA MET A 61 6.77 -5.18 11.10
C MET A 61 7.58 -6.26 10.39
N ILE A 62 8.51 -6.93 11.11
CA ILE A 62 9.31 -8.04 10.55
C ILE A 62 8.41 -9.20 10.11
N ARG A 63 7.38 -9.56 10.90
CA ARG A 63 6.42 -10.60 10.52
C ARG A 63 5.69 -10.25 9.22
N ALA A 64 5.20 -9.00 9.10
CA ALA A 64 4.53 -8.51 7.89
C ALA A 64 5.46 -8.60 6.67
N VAL A 65 6.72 -8.14 6.77
CA VAL A 65 7.70 -8.20 5.67
C VAL A 65 7.98 -9.65 5.26
N LYS A 66 8.21 -10.55 6.22
CA LYS A 66 8.47 -11.97 5.93
C LYS A 66 7.29 -12.67 5.28
N ARG A 67 6.06 -12.30 5.67
CA ARG A 67 4.82 -12.88 5.12
C ARG A 67 4.54 -12.38 3.70
N GLU A 68 4.69 -11.08 3.48
CA GLU A 68 4.30 -10.44 2.23
C GLU A 68 5.39 -10.44 1.17
N ALA A 69 6.67 -10.60 1.57
CA ALA A 69 7.84 -10.53 0.70
C ALA A 69 7.75 -9.34 -0.30
N PRO A 70 7.61 -8.08 0.20
CA PRO A 70 7.32 -6.93 -0.64
C PRO A 70 8.55 -6.48 -1.44
N ASP A 71 8.32 -5.81 -2.57
CA ASP A 71 9.36 -5.15 -3.35
C ASP A 71 9.73 -3.78 -2.75
N MET A 72 8.81 -3.19 -1.99
CA MET A 72 8.99 -1.87 -1.38
C MET A 72 8.18 -1.77 -0.08
N ILE A 73 8.69 -0.99 0.87
CA ILE A 73 8.04 -0.70 2.15
C ILE A 73 7.82 0.80 2.27
N LEU A 74 6.59 1.20 2.64
CA LEU A 74 6.23 2.57 2.99
C LEU A 74 5.86 2.62 4.47
N HIS A 75 6.50 3.51 5.25
CA HIS A 75 6.19 3.71 6.67
C HIS A 75 5.67 5.13 6.90
N LEU A 76 4.44 5.23 7.40
CA LEU A 76 3.68 6.49 7.48
C LEU A 76 3.86 7.25 8.80
N GLY A 77 4.92 6.95 9.55
CA GLY A 77 5.27 7.67 10.77
C GLY A 77 4.83 7.01 12.06
N ASP A 78 5.10 7.71 13.13
CA ASP A 78 5.13 7.33 14.52
C ASP A 78 6.10 6.17 14.79
N CYS A 79 7.26 6.57 15.33
CA CYS A 79 8.48 5.80 15.55
C CYS A 79 9.31 5.50 14.29
N VAL A 80 9.85 6.55 13.65
CA VAL A 80 10.84 6.44 12.55
C VAL A 80 12.03 5.56 12.92
N VAL A 81 12.39 5.50 14.20
CA VAL A 81 13.44 4.60 14.72
C VAL A 81 13.14 3.13 14.44
N ASP A 82 11.86 2.73 14.45
CA ASP A 82 11.45 1.37 14.12
C ASP A 82 11.61 1.12 12.61
N ALA A 83 11.32 2.14 11.78
CA ALA A 83 11.57 2.09 10.35
C ALA A 83 13.08 1.91 10.05
N ASP A 84 13.96 2.59 10.81
CA ASP A 84 15.40 2.41 10.68
C ASP A 84 15.88 1.03 11.15
N ALA A 85 15.25 0.46 12.19
CA ALA A 85 15.51 -0.91 12.60
C ALA A 85 15.10 -1.91 11.51
N LEU A 86 13.93 -1.73 10.92
CA LEU A 86 13.45 -2.57 9.82
C LEU A 86 14.35 -2.46 8.57
N ARG A 87 14.84 -1.26 8.24
CA ARG A 87 15.77 -1.02 7.13
C ARG A 87 17.10 -1.76 7.32
N ARG A 88 17.59 -1.88 8.55
CA ARG A 88 18.79 -2.67 8.88
C ARG A 88 18.57 -4.16 8.73
N GLU A 89 17.37 -4.65 9.08
CA GLU A 89 17.01 -6.07 8.95
C GLU A 89 16.82 -6.49 7.48
N PHE A 90 16.26 -5.59 6.63
CA PHE A 90 15.98 -5.85 5.21
C PHE A 90 16.64 -4.81 4.29
N PRO A 91 18.00 -4.76 4.24
CA PRO A 91 18.72 -3.71 3.51
C PRO A 91 18.53 -3.76 1.99
N HIS A 92 18.06 -4.88 1.46
CA HIS A 92 17.77 -5.10 0.04
C HIS A 92 16.39 -4.61 -0.39
N ILE A 93 15.49 -4.28 0.55
CA ILE A 93 14.14 -3.79 0.24
C ILE A 93 14.16 -2.25 0.27
N THR A 94 13.71 -1.63 -0.82
CA THR A 94 13.53 -0.17 -0.86
C THR A 94 12.52 0.27 0.18
N MET A 95 12.90 1.21 1.04
CA MET A 95 12.01 1.72 2.09
C MET A 95 11.97 3.24 2.10
N VAL A 96 10.75 3.78 2.08
CA VAL A 96 10.46 5.21 2.22
C VAL A 96 9.62 5.42 3.47
N ASN A 97 9.94 6.46 4.25
CA ASN A 97 9.16 6.82 5.44
C ASN A 97 8.95 8.33 5.52
N VAL A 98 7.93 8.72 6.26
CA VAL A 98 7.65 10.09 6.73
C VAL A 98 7.59 10.08 8.26
N PRO A 99 7.90 11.20 8.94
CA PRO A 99 7.74 11.29 10.38
C PRO A 99 6.27 11.46 10.79
N GLY A 100 5.92 10.97 11.98
CA GLY A 100 4.66 11.23 12.65
C GLY A 100 4.78 12.27 13.77
N ASN A 101 3.71 12.46 14.52
CA ASN A 101 3.68 13.43 15.62
C ASN A 101 4.48 12.97 16.86
N CYS A 102 4.78 11.68 16.98
CA CYS A 102 5.64 11.14 18.04
C CYS A 102 7.13 11.17 17.66
N ASP A 103 7.47 11.58 16.44
CA ASP A 103 8.84 11.66 15.95
C ASP A 103 9.39 13.08 16.11
N PHE A 104 10.56 13.20 16.72
CA PHE A 104 11.27 14.48 16.86
C PHE A 104 12.08 14.87 15.62
N SER A 105 11.81 14.23 14.48
CA SER A 105 12.56 14.49 13.25
C SER A 105 12.11 15.81 12.60
N ARG A 106 13.09 16.55 12.03
CA ARG A 106 12.86 17.79 11.26
C ARG A 106 12.72 17.52 9.76
N GLY A 107 12.37 16.30 9.37
CA GLY A 107 12.19 15.94 7.96
C GLY A 107 10.84 16.39 7.38
N ASP A 108 10.69 16.20 6.07
CA ASP A 108 9.43 16.46 5.38
C ASP A 108 8.31 15.59 5.97
N THR A 109 7.22 16.22 6.39
CA THR A 109 6.05 15.55 6.99
C THR A 109 5.18 14.84 5.96
N GLU A 110 5.48 15.05 4.68
CA GLU A 110 4.84 14.39 3.55
C GLU A 110 5.81 14.14 2.41
N ARG A 111 5.49 13.20 1.55
CA ARG A 111 6.21 12.91 0.31
C ARG A 111 5.25 12.53 -0.80
N LEU A 112 5.48 13.10 -1.98
CA LEU A 112 4.84 12.63 -3.21
C LEU A 112 5.86 11.79 -3.97
N ILE A 113 5.54 10.50 -4.15
CA ILE A 113 6.41 9.55 -4.86
C ILE A 113 5.69 8.96 -6.06
N ASP A 114 6.44 8.61 -7.09
CA ASP A 114 5.92 7.87 -8.25
C ASP A 114 6.20 6.37 -8.06
N ILE A 115 5.16 5.56 -8.18
CA ILE A 115 5.26 4.11 -8.18
C ILE A 115 4.56 3.59 -9.42
N ASP A 116 5.32 3.15 -10.41
CA ASP A 116 4.83 2.59 -11.67
C ASP A 116 3.84 3.52 -12.41
N GLY A 117 4.06 4.84 -12.33
CA GLY A 117 3.22 5.87 -12.95
C GLY A 117 2.06 6.37 -12.09
N TYR A 118 1.88 5.82 -10.89
CA TYR A 118 0.93 6.32 -9.90
C TYR A 118 1.59 7.32 -8.95
N LYS A 119 1.02 8.50 -8.80
CA LYS A 119 1.46 9.51 -7.83
C LYS A 119 0.87 9.18 -6.47
N VAL A 120 1.72 8.78 -5.54
CA VAL A 120 1.36 8.38 -4.18
C VAL A 120 1.79 9.45 -3.19
N LEU A 121 0.83 10.12 -2.57
CA LEU A 121 1.08 11.01 -1.44
C LEU A 121 1.19 10.18 -0.16
N MET A 122 2.29 10.33 0.55
CA MET A 122 2.53 9.75 1.87
C MET A 122 2.58 10.84 2.91
N CYS A 123 1.82 10.70 3.99
CA CYS A 123 1.91 11.56 5.17
C CYS A 123 1.52 10.77 6.41
N HIS A 124 1.84 11.29 7.61
CA HIS A 124 1.28 10.69 8.82
C HIS A 124 -0.19 11.10 9.05
N GLY A 125 -0.58 12.30 8.59
CA GLY A 125 -1.95 12.79 8.65
C GLY A 125 -2.25 13.73 9.83
N HIS A 126 -1.39 13.84 10.85
CA HIS A 126 -1.60 14.73 11.99
C HIS A 126 -1.66 16.20 11.57
N THR A 127 -0.88 16.63 10.58
CA THR A 127 -0.87 17.99 10.02
C THR A 127 -2.16 18.32 9.26
N TYR A 128 -2.89 17.31 8.80
CA TYR A 128 -4.16 17.45 8.08
C TYR A 128 -5.39 17.27 8.98
N GLY A 129 -5.20 17.03 10.28
CA GLY A 129 -6.31 16.85 11.23
C GLY A 129 -7.19 15.63 10.93
N VAL A 130 -6.61 14.54 10.41
CA VAL A 130 -7.35 13.34 9.96
C VAL A 130 -8.15 12.64 11.05
N LYS A 131 -7.91 12.94 12.33
CA LYS A 131 -8.76 12.46 13.44
C LYS A 131 -10.13 13.11 13.45
N MET A 132 -10.28 14.30 12.86
CA MET A 132 -11.53 15.03 12.79
C MET A 132 -12.22 14.87 11.44
N SER A 133 -11.46 14.97 10.33
CA SER A 133 -11.98 14.84 8.97
C SER A 133 -10.85 14.55 7.99
N TYR A 134 -11.13 13.76 6.95
CA TYR A 134 -10.18 13.49 5.86
C TYR A 134 -10.19 14.57 4.77
N MET A 135 -11.11 15.54 4.85
CA MET A 135 -11.34 16.52 3.79
C MET A 135 -10.10 17.35 3.42
N HIS A 136 -9.32 17.82 4.41
CA HIS A 136 -8.12 18.61 4.14
C HIS A 136 -7.06 17.79 3.40
N LEU A 137 -6.86 16.54 3.80
CA LEU A 137 -5.94 15.63 3.12
C LEU A 137 -6.43 15.30 1.70
N GLU A 138 -7.74 15.07 1.53
CA GLU A 138 -8.34 14.79 0.22
C GLU A 138 -8.16 15.96 -0.74
N LEU A 139 -8.45 17.20 -0.29
CA LEU A 139 -8.31 18.40 -1.10
C LEU A 139 -6.87 18.63 -1.52
N HIS A 140 -5.92 18.53 -0.57
CA HIS A 140 -4.49 18.68 -0.85
C HIS A 140 -3.99 17.60 -1.84
N ALA A 141 -4.34 16.34 -1.62
CA ALA A 141 -3.96 15.25 -2.51
C ALA A 141 -4.46 15.47 -3.95
N LYS A 142 -5.68 15.99 -4.11
CA LYS A 142 -6.24 16.35 -5.42
C LYS A 142 -5.52 17.54 -6.04
N GLU A 143 -5.21 18.58 -5.26
CA GLU A 143 -4.49 19.76 -5.71
C GLU A 143 -3.12 19.41 -6.32
N ILE A 144 -2.38 18.51 -5.66
CA ILE A 144 -1.07 18.06 -6.15
C ILE A 144 -1.15 16.93 -7.20
N GLY A 145 -2.37 16.51 -7.55
CA GLY A 145 -2.63 15.50 -8.57
C GLY A 145 -2.19 14.09 -8.14
N ALA A 146 -2.33 13.74 -6.86
CA ALA A 146 -2.10 12.38 -6.37
C ALA A 146 -3.20 11.43 -6.86
N ASP A 147 -2.82 10.21 -7.20
CA ASP A 147 -3.73 9.11 -7.51
C ASP A 147 -4.13 8.34 -6.24
N LEU A 148 -3.23 8.34 -5.23
CA LEU A 148 -3.41 7.67 -3.94
C LEU A 148 -2.87 8.55 -2.81
N ALA A 149 -3.61 8.65 -1.71
CA ALA A 149 -3.17 9.27 -0.46
C ALA A 149 -3.08 8.21 0.65
N LEU A 150 -1.88 8.06 1.22
CA LEU A 150 -1.58 7.16 2.33
C LEU A 150 -1.38 7.97 3.61
N PHE A 151 -2.06 7.58 4.68
CA PHE A 151 -1.96 8.26 5.97
C PHE A 151 -2.13 7.30 7.16
N GLY A 152 -1.66 7.68 8.32
CA GLY A 152 -1.74 6.94 9.59
C GLY A 152 -2.49 7.71 10.68
N HIS A 153 -1.89 7.82 11.87
CA HIS A 153 -2.29 8.66 13.01
C HIS A 153 -3.60 8.27 13.69
N THR A 154 -4.60 7.78 12.98
CA THR A 154 -5.89 7.43 13.59
C THR A 154 -5.89 6.06 14.25
N HIS A 155 -4.91 5.22 13.94
CA HIS A 155 -4.83 3.78 14.27
C HIS A 155 -6.05 2.98 13.80
N LYS A 156 -6.88 3.58 12.94
CA LYS A 156 -8.07 2.95 12.37
C LYS A 156 -7.82 2.61 10.92
N LEU A 157 -8.14 1.37 10.59
CA LEU A 157 -8.19 0.97 9.21
C LEU A 157 -9.20 1.83 8.44
N PHE A 158 -8.76 2.36 7.32
CA PHE A 158 -9.62 3.07 6.37
C PHE A 158 -9.08 2.88 4.96
N TYR A 159 -9.93 2.55 4.02
CA TYR A 159 -9.62 2.64 2.60
C TYR A 159 -10.89 2.87 1.79
N ASP A 160 -10.84 3.84 0.91
CA ASP A 160 -11.96 4.27 0.08
C ASP A 160 -11.46 4.89 -1.22
N LYS A 161 -12.36 5.00 -2.19
CA LYS A 161 -12.14 5.73 -3.42
C LYS A 161 -13.23 6.78 -3.56
N HIS A 162 -12.84 8.05 -3.55
CA HIS A 162 -13.74 9.17 -3.67
C HIS A 162 -13.27 10.15 -4.73
N ASN A 163 -14.14 10.46 -5.72
CA ASN A 163 -13.87 11.46 -6.75
C ASN A 163 -12.51 11.30 -7.46
N GLY A 164 -12.14 10.07 -7.83
CA GLY A 164 -10.91 9.78 -8.55
C GLY A 164 -9.66 9.59 -7.70
N LEU A 165 -9.67 9.97 -6.44
CA LEU A 165 -8.59 9.74 -5.48
C LEU A 165 -8.85 8.46 -4.68
N ALA A 166 -7.84 7.58 -4.61
CA ALA A 166 -7.83 6.50 -3.63
C ALA A 166 -7.19 6.99 -2.33
N MET A 167 -7.71 6.57 -1.19
CA MET A 167 -7.17 6.91 0.13
C MET A 167 -7.05 5.64 0.98
N MET A 168 -5.96 5.48 1.71
CA MET A 168 -5.76 4.35 2.61
C MET A 168 -5.07 4.77 3.91
N ASN A 169 -5.61 4.27 5.02
CA ASN A 169 -4.92 4.18 6.30
C ASN A 169 -4.81 2.69 6.65
N PRO A 170 -3.59 2.13 6.81
CA PRO A 170 -3.39 0.71 7.07
C PRO A 170 -3.78 0.29 8.50
N GLY A 171 -4.26 1.22 9.32
CA GLY A 171 -4.39 1.01 10.76
C GLY A 171 -3.06 1.17 11.48
N SER A 172 -2.85 0.45 12.57
CA SER A 172 -1.60 0.43 13.31
C SER A 172 -1.02 -0.98 13.37
N ILE A 173 0.27 -1.10 13.04
CA ILE A 173 1.00 -2.36 13.11
C ILE A 173 1.47 -2.68 14.54
N GLY A 174 1.58 -1.66 15.41
CA GLY A 174 2.15 -1.83 16.75
C GLY A 174 1.23 -1.50 17.92
N ALA A 175 0.34 -0.51 17.74
CA ALA A 175 -0.54 0.01 18.78
C ALA A 175 -1.99 0.17 18.29
N PRO A 176 -2.66 -0.92 17.87
CA PRO A 176 -4.03 -0.84 17.37
C PRO A 176 -4.97 -0.34 18.47
N LEU A 177 -6.11 0.21 18.09
CA LEU A 177 -7.15 0.59 19.03
C LEU A 177 -7.64 -0.64 19.80
N TRP A 178 -8.15 -0.40 21.02
CA TRP A 178 -8.64 -1.46 21.87
C TRP A 178 -9.69 -2.32 21.17
N GLY A 179 -9.50 -3.64 21.20
CA GLY A 179 -10.36 -4.61 20.50
C GLY A 179 -10.04 -4.80 19.00
N CYS A 180 -9.04 -4.08 18.45
CA CYS A 180 -8.58 -4.27 17.08
C CYS A 180 -7.28 -5.10 17.05
N MET A 181 -7.07 -5.79 15.94
CA MET A 181 -5.81 -6.49 15.65
C MET A 181 -4.80 -5.52 15.01
N PRO A 182 -3.49 -5.73 15.21
CA PRO A 182 -2.48 -5.04 14.43
C PRO A 182 -2.67 -5.31 12.95
N SER A 183 -2.60 -4.25 12.13
CA SER A 183 -2.90 -4.32 10.71
C SER A 183 -1.86 -3.58 9.86
N TYR A 184 -1.82 -3.92 8.58
CA TYR A 184 -0.97 -3.30 7.57
C TYR A 184 -1.67 -3.29 6.21
N GLY A 185 -1.24 -2.39 5.35
CA GLY A 185 -1.74 -2.28 3.99
C GLY A 185 -0.87 -3.03 2.99
N ILE A 186 -1.48 -3.50 1.93
CA ILE A 186 -0.81 -4.10 0.77
C ILE A 186 -1.31 -3.38 -0.47
N ILE A 187 -0.37 -2.89 -1.27
CA ILE A 187 -0.70 -2.30 -2.57
C ILE A 187 0.00 -3.11 -3.64
N THR A 188 -0.77 -3.55 -4.64
CA THR A 188 -0.22 -4.22 -5.80
C THR A 188 -0.41 -3.34 -7.02
N PHE A 189 0.69 -2.95 -7.67
CA PHE A 189 0.69 -2.20 -8.90
C PHE A 189 0.88 -3.15 -10.08
N ASP A 190 -0.07 -3.11 -11.01
CA ASP A 190 -0.03 -3.83 -12.28
C ASP A 190 0.10 -2.79 -13.39
N LYS A 191 1.34 -2.57 -13.82
CA LYS A 191 1.65 -1.56 -14.83
C LYS A 191 1.09 -1.90 -16.20
N GLU A 192 0.98 -3.18 -16.54
CA GLU A 192 0.49 -3.62 -17.84
C GLU A 192 -0.98 -3.30 -18.04
N HIS A 193 -1.77 -3.57 -17.01
CA HIS A 193 -3.22 -3.35 -17.06
C HIS A 193 -3.65 -1.99 -16.51
N ASP A 194 -2.68 -1.16 -16.08
CA ASP A 194 -2.92 0.13 -15.40
C ASP A 194 -3.88 -0.03 -14.21
N VAL A 195 -3.57 -0.99 -13.34
CA VAL A 195 -4.38 -1.36 -12.18
C VAL A 195 -3.58 -1.24 -10.90
N MET A 196 -4.16 -0.58 -9.92
CA MET A 196 -3.70 -0.56 -8.53
C MET A 196 -4.73 -1.26 -7.65
N LYS A 197 -4.28 -2.24 -6.87
CA LYS A 197 -5.12 -2.97 -5.90
C LYS A 197 -4.72 -2.59 -4.50
N LEU A 198 -5.69 -2.22 -3.67
CA LEU A 198 -5.52 -1.94 -2.26
C LEU A 198 -6.12 -3.07 -1.44
N ASP A 199 -5.36 -3.60 -0.52
CA ASP A 199 -5.79 -4.63 0.42
C ASP A 199 -5.23 -4.37 1.81
N VAL A 200 -5.74 -5.07 2.81
CA VAL A 200 -5.31 -4.99 4.21
C VAL A 200 -5.24 -6.39 4.79
N ASP A 201 -4.23 -6.61 5.62
CA ASP A 201 -4.09 -7.84 6.37
C ASP A 201 -3.69 -7.56 7.82
N TYR A 202 -3.74 -8.58 8.66
CA TYR A 202 -3.59 -8.50 10.10
C TYR A 202 -2.45 -9.39 10.59
N ILE A 203 -1.82 -9.00 11.70
CA ILE A 203 -0.88 -9.85 12.42
C ILE A 203 -1.67 -10.77 13.36
N GLU A 204 -1.66 -12.04 13.05
CA GLU A 204 -2.17 -13.10 13.94
C GLU A 204 -1.10 -13.48 14.97
N TYR A 205 -1.53 -13.75 16.23
CA TYR A 205 -0.67 -14.13 17.34
C TYR A 205 -0.68 -15.65 17.58
#